data_bf3c170dc2d780f6fe0acbadaa6e2b35
#
_entry.id   bf3c170dc2d780f6fe0acbadaa6e2b35
#
_cell.length_a   1.000
_cell.length_b   1.000
_cell.length_c   1.000
_cell.angle_alpha   90.00
_cell.angle_beta   90.00
_cell.angle_gamma   90.00
#
_symmetry.space_group_name_H-M   'P 1'
#
loop_
_entity.id
_entity.type
_entity.pdbx_description
1 polymer ?
#
loop_
_entity_poly.entity_id
_entity_poly.type
_entity_poly.pdbx_seq_one_letter_code
_entity_poly.pdbx_strand_id
1 'polypeptide(L)'
;MNVMRNASKVWPFMDGIKVVSFDVEGTLVTPDFSYAIWFEAIPRRYAQRNGIGFEQATKLVEEEYQKVGDQRLEWYDIRYWFDKLDLGIADPVMERCRSRVRYYPEVRDVLSSLSGRYQLAVASGSSREFLRHLLRDIEPYFTSVFSSISDYKRLKTPEFYRKMCQALGVQPEQVVHVGDNWQFDFVAPSEIGIRAFHLDRQRQSEEPNSLASLTHLEVHLPD
;
A
#
# COMPACT_ATOMS: atom_id res chain seq x y z
N MET A 1 1.86 3.08 35.92
CA MET A 1 1.22 3.00 34.59
C MET A 1 1.78 1.78 33.91
N ASN A 2 0.99 0.69 33.91
CA ASN A 2 1.37 -0.59 33.28
C ASN A 2 1.15 -0.49 31.77
N VAL A 3 2.22 -0.39 30.99
CA VAL A 3 2.18 -0.65 29.57
C VAL A 3 2.06 -2.18 29.43
N MET A 4 0.86 -2.65 29.13
CA MET A 4 0.64 -4.05 28.78
C MET A 4 1.52 -4.35 27.56
N ARG A 5 2.59 -5.12 27.75
CA ARG A 5 3.30 -5.81 26.69
C ARG A 5 2.29 -6.75 26.05
N ASN A 6 1.82 -6.39 24.85
CA ASN A 6 1.06 -7.33 24.03
C ASN A 6 1.99 -8.52 23.76
N ALA A 7 1.65 -9.63 24.37
CA ALA A 7 2.29 -10.90 24.09
C ALA A 7 2.17 -11.16 22.58
N SER A 8 3.30 -11.44 21.93
CA SER A 8 3.37 -11.93 20.55
C SER A 8 2.30 -13.01 20.34
N LYS A 9 1.29 -12.73 19.51
CA LYS A 9 0.32 -13.76 19.08
C LYS A 9 1.10 -14.78 18.27
N VAL A 10 1.50 -15.88 18.91
CA VAL A 10 1.97 -17.08 18.22
C VAL A 10 0.73 -17.73 17.61
N TRP A 11 0.64 -17.75 16.30
CA TRP A 11 -0.50 -18.33 15.56
C TRP A 11 -0.38 -19.85 15.56
N PRO A 12 -1.29 -20.62 16.21
CA PRO A 12 -1.05 -22.03 16.48
C PRO A 12 -1.21 -22.99 15.29
N PHE A 13 -1.94 -22.67 14.21
CA PHE A 13 -2.10 -23.56 13.04
C PHE A 13 -2.29 -22.76 11.75
N MET A 14 -1.63 -23.20 10.67
CA MET A 14 -1.67 -22.58 9.33
C MET A 14 -2.71 -23.24 8.40
N ASP A 15 -3.41 -24.27 8.88
CA ASP A 15 -4.44 -24.95 8.09
C ASP A 15 -5.60 -24.00 7.80
N GLY A 16 -5.89 -23.83 6.51
CA GLY A 16 -7.05 -23.07 6.06
C GLY A 16 -6.79 -21.68 5.51
N ILE A 17 -5.54 -21.24 5.32
CA ILE A 17 -5.26 -20.00 4.58
C ILE A 17 -5.75 -20.16 3.13
N LYS A 18 -6.54 -19.20 2.67
CA LYS A 18 -7.11 -19.14 1.31
C LYS A 18 -6.60 -17.97 0.51
N VAL A 19 -6.32 -16.85 1.21
CA VAL A 19 -5.96 -15.59 0.59
C VAL A 19 -4.65 -15.09 1.15
N VAL A 20 -3.76 -14.65 0.26
CA VAL A 20 -2.60 -13.83 0.61
C VAL A 20 -2.84 -12.43 0.03
N SER A 21 -2.90 -11.43 0.88
CA SER A 21 -3.09 -10.04 0.46
C SER A 21 -1.83 -9.21 0.68
N PHE A 22 -1.59 -8.29 -0.24
CA PHE A 22 -0.39 -7.45 -0.26
C PHE A 22 -0.77 -5.97 -0.26
N ASP A 23 -0.03 -5.18 0.47
CA ASP A 23 0.11 -3.77 0.13
C ASP A 23 0.91 -3.61 -1.17
N VAL A 24 1.00 -2.39 -1.71
CA VAL A 24 1.65 -2.14 -3.02
C VAL A 24 2.93 -1.35 -2.88
N GLU A 25 2.84 -0.10 -2.42
CA GLU A 25 3.99 0.80 -2.33
C GLU A 25 4.85 0.44 -1.11
N GLY A 26 6.17 0.38 -1.28
CA GLY A 26 7.06 -0.14 -0.22
C GLY A 26 7.06 -1.67 -0.08
N THR A 27 6.03 -2.32 -0.59
CA THR A 27 5.83 -3.77 -0.51
C THR A 27 6.15 -4.49 -1.83
N LEU A 28 5.38 -4.25 -2.86
CA LEU A 28 5.57 -4.81 -4.21
C LEU A 28 6.37 -3.89 -5.12
N VAL A 29 6.16 -2.59 -4.97
CA VAL A 29 6.75 -1.53 -5.81
C VAL A 29 7.56 -0.59 -4.93
N THR A 30 8.70 -0.13 -5.46
CA THR A 30 9.47 0.91 -4.81
C THR A 30 8.71 2.26 -4.81
N PRO A 31 9.02 3.20 -3.91
CA PRO A 31 8.32 4.48 -3.85
C PRO A 31 8.68 5.46 -4.99
N ASP A 32 9.52 5.06 -5.95
CA ASP A 32 10.04 5.95 -7.01
C ASP A 32 8.93 6.61 -7.86
N PHE A 33 7.87 5.85 -8.18
CA PHE A 33 6.75 6.38 -8.98
C PHE A 33 5.97 7.45 -8.21
N SER A 34 5.61 7.16 -6.97
CA SER A 34 4.89 8.10 -6.12
C SER A 34 5.74 9.32 -5.81
N TYR A 35 7.02 9.13 -5.49
CA TYR A 35 7.95 10.23 -5.32
C TYR A 35 8.00 11.16 -6.55
N ALA A 36 8.10 10.58 -7.75
CA ALA A 36 8.12 11.35 -8.98
C ALA A 36 6.83 12.16 -9.19
N ILE A 37 5.67 11.66 -8.76
CA ILE A 37 4.40 12.38 -8.86
C ILE A 37 4.30 13.46 -7.78
N TRP A 38 4.45 13.09 -6.51
CA TRP A 38 4.20 14.00 -5.38
C TRP A 38 5.24 15.10 -5.25
N PHE A 39 6.53 14.78 -5.46
CA PHE A 39 7.63 15.70 -5.19
C PHE A 39 8.34 16.27 -6.44
N GLU A 40 8.05 15.75 -7.64
CA GLU A 40 8.62 16.28 -8.85
C GLU A 40 7.54 16.82 -9.80
N ALA A 41 6.56 16.02 -10.20
CA ALA A 41 5.62 16.35 -11.28
C ALA A 41 4.57 17.39 -10.84
N ILE A 42 3.97 17.23 -9.65
CA ILE A 42 3.02 18.19 -9.08
C ILE A 42 3.69 19.56 -8.86
N PRO A 43 4.83 19.68 -8.15
CA PRO A 43 5.51 20.96 -8.00
C PRO A 43 5.90 21.59 -9.33
N ARG A 44 6.40 20.80 -10.29
CA ARG A 44 6.73 21.30 -11.65
C ARG A 44 5.51 21.85 -12.38
N ARG A 45 4.39 21.16 -12.30
CA ARG A 45 3.13 21.59 -12.89
C ARG A 45 2.61 22.87 -12.24
N TYR A 46 2.70 22.95 -10.91
CA TYR A 46 2.34 24.14 -10.15
C TYR A 46 3.22 25.34 -10.49
N ALA A 47 4.54 25.13 -10.62
CA ALA A 47 5.49 26.15 -11.04
C ALA A 47 5.13 26.74 -12.42
N GLN A 48 4.87 25.86 -13.41
CA GLN A 48 4.47 26.27 -14.76
C GLN A 48 3.17 27.07 -14.78
N ARG A 49 2.18 26.64 -14.00
CA ARG A 49 0.88 27.33 -13.97
C ARG A 49 0.95 28.71 -13.32
N ASN A 50 1.76 28.86 -12.28
CA ASN A 50 1.86 30.10 -11.51
C ASN A 50 3.01 31.01 -11.97
N GLY A 51 3.81 30.62 -12.96
CA GLY A 51 4.95 31.42 -13.44
C GLY A 51 6.04 31.62 -12.40
N ILE A 52 6.26 30.65 -11.49
CA ILE A 52 7.27 30.71 -10.42
C ILE A 52 8.35 29.66 -10.60
N GLY A 53 9.46 29.79 -9.87
CA GLY A 53 10.55 28.82 -9.88
C GLY A 53 10.14 27.48 -9.23
N PHE A 54 10.83 26.39 -9.66
CA PHE A 54 10.53 25.03 -9.15
C PHE A 54 10.72 24.90 -7.64
N GLU A 55 11.80 25.43 -7.08
CA GLU A 55 12.07 25.38 -5.63
C GLU A 55 10.99 26.09 -4.81
N GLN A 56 10.53 27.27 -5.28
CA GLN A 56 9.44 27.99 -4.66
C GLN A 56 8.12 27.19 -4.72
N ALA A 57 7.84 26.60 -5.88
CA ALA A 57 6.65 25.77 -6.07
C ALA A 57 6.67 24.54 -5.17
N THR A 58 7.81 23.85 -5.04
CA THR A 58 7.99 22.70 -4.16
C THR A 58 7.64 23.07 -2.72
N LYS A 59 8.20 24.16 -2.21
CA LYS A 59 7.92 24.62 -0.85
C LYS A 59 6.43 24.90 -0.63
N LEU A 60 5.79 25.61 -1.56
CA LEU A 60 4.37 25.94 -1.43
C LEU A 60 3.47 24.68 -1.49
N VAL A 61 3.79 23.73 -2.36
CA VAL A 61 3.06 22.46 -2.47
C VAL A 61 3.24 21.61 -1.21
N GLU A 62 4.45 21.52 -0.68
CA GLU A 62 4.72 20.80 0.57
C GLU A 62 3.99 21.42 1.79
N GLU A 63 3.93 22.77 1.85
CA GLU A 63 3.13 23.46 2.88
C GLU A 63 1.64 23.09 2.78
N GLU A 64 1.10 22.96 1.56
CA GLU A 64 -0.28 22.50 1.37
C GLU A 64 -0.45 21.02 1.79
N TYR A 65 0.52 20.14 1.49
CA TYR A 65 0.51 18.75 1.96
C TYR A 65 0.47 18.68 3.49
N GLN A 66 1.32 19.44 4.18
CA GLN A 66 1.37 19.46 5.64
C GLN A 66 0.06 19.94 6.28
N LYS A 67 -0.68 20.88 5.65
CA LYS A 67 -1.99 21.35 6.15
C LYS A 67 -3.06 20.26 6.13
N VAL A 68 -2.95 19.30 5.21
CA VAL A 68 -3.89 18.18 5.12
C VAL A 68 -3.47 17.05 6.06
N GLY A 69 -2.23 16.59 5.97
CA GLY A 69 -1.69 15.50 6.80
C GLY A 69 -2.17 14.11 6.38
N ASP A 70 -1.39 13.12 6.78
CA ASP A 70 -1.53 11.71 6.38
C ASP A 70 -2.70 10.95 7.06
N GLN A 71 -3.34 11.58 8.05
CA GLN A 71 -4.53 11.01 8.71
C GLN A 71 -5.84 11.31 7.97
N ARG A 72 -5.78 12.03 6.85
CA ARG A 72 -6.93 12.39 6.03
C ARG A 72 -6.92 11.66 4.69
N LEU A 73 -8.10 11.33 4.18
CA LEU A 73 -8.27 10.63 2.90
C LEU A 73 -7.72 11.44 1.71
N GLU A 74 -7.89 12.75 1.79
CA GLU A 74 -7.42 13.70 0.77
C GLU A 74 -5.92 13.64 0.55
N TRP A 75 -5.15 13.24 1.58
CA TRP A 75 -3.71 13.03 1.46
C TRP A 75 -3.35 12.03 0.34
N TYR A 76 -4.13 10.98 0.21
CA TYR A 76 -3.92 9.87 -0.73
C TYR A 76 -4.68 10.03 -2.04
N ASP A 77 -5.49 11.09 -2.20
CA ASP A 77 -6.34 11.30 -3.37
C ASP A 77 -5.68 12.28 -4.35
N ILE A 78 -5.15 11.74 -5.46
CA ILE A 78 -4.50 12.54 -6.49
C ILE A 78 -5.44 13.56 -7.14
N ARG A 79 -6.74 13.25 -7.27
CA ARG A 79 -7.74 14.16 -7.84
C ARG A 79 -7.94 15.37 -6.96
N TYR A 80 -8.06 15.15 -5.64
CA TYR A 80 -8.15 16.24 -4.68
C TYR A 80 -6.98 17.23 -4.84
N TRP A 81 -5.75 16.74 -4.99
CA TRP A 81 -4.59 17.60 -5.12
C TRP A 81 -4.53 18.36 -6.45
N PHE A 82 -4.93 17.69 -7.55
CA PHE A 82 -5.00 18.36 -8.84
C PHE A 82 -6.08 19.44 -8.87
N ASP A 83 -7.23 19.19 -8.27
CA ASP A 83 -8.31 20.17 -8.14
C ASP A 83 -7.91 21.31 -7.21
N LYS A 84 -7.40 21.01 -6.01
CA LYS A 84 -6.98 22.00 -5.01
C LYS A 84 -5.90 22.96 -5.53
N LEU A 85 -4.95 22.46 -6.28
CA LEU A 85 -3.82 23.23 -6.81
C LEU A 85 -4.07 23.74 -8.24
N ASP A 86 -5.26 23.52 -8.80
CA ASP A 86 -5.68 23.88 -10.16
C ASP A 86 -4.69 23.39 -11.24
N LEU A 87 -4.33 22.11 -11.21
CA LEU A 87 -3.33 21.51 -12.08
C LEU A 87 -3.92 20.84 -13.32
N GLY A 88 -5.23 20.81 -13.47
CA GLY A 88 -5.95 20.17 -14.56
C GLY A 88 -6.07 18.65 -14.35
N ILE A 89 -5.76 17.83 -15.35
CA ILE A 89 -5.98 16.37 -15.33
C ILE A 89 -4.72 15.65 -14.86
N ALA A 90 -4.87 14.75 -13.87
CA ALA A 90 -3.79 14.00 -13.26
C ALA A 90 -3.22 12.90 -14.18
N ASP A 91 -4.08 12.19 -14.90
CA ASP A 91 -3.74 10.99 -15.67
C ASP A 91 -2.56 11.19 -16.66
N PRO A 92 -2.51 12.25 -17.50
CA PRO A 92 -1.38 12.49 -18.37
C PRO A 92 -0.06 12.76 -17.63
N VAL A 93 -0.14 13.26 -16.38
CA VAL A 93 1.06 13.51 -15.56
C VAL A 93 1.58 12.19 -15.02
N MET A 94 0.69 11.33 -14.51
CA MET A 94 1.04 9.98 -14.02
C MET A 94 1.60 9.12 -15.15
N GLU A 95 1.02 9.14 -16.35
CA GLU A 95 1.53 8.36 -17.50
C GLU A 95 2.97 8.75 -17.87
N ARG A 96 3.34 10.04 -17.80
CA ARG A 96 4.72 10.47 -18.01
C ARG A 96 5.70 9.97 -16.96
N CYS A 97 5.24 9.73 -15.74
CA CYS A 97 6.06 9.18 -14.66
C CYS A 97 6.14 7.65 -14.67
N ARG A 98 5.43 6.98 -15.58
CA ARG A 98 5.27 5.53 -15.61
C ARG A 98 6.59 4.75 -15.65
N SER A 99 7.62 5.27 -16.33
CA SER A 99 8.94 4.64 -16.37
C SER A 99 9.65 4.55 -15.01
N ARG A 100 9.08 5.20 -13.99
CA ARG A 100 9.57 5.17 -12.61
C ARG A 100 8.94 4.03 -11.80
N VAL A 101 7.95 3.30 -12.32
CA VAL A 101 7.41 2.10 -11.66
C VAL A 101 8.49 1.02 -11.67
N ARG A 102 8.89 0.60 -10.48
CA ARG A 102 9.91 -0.44 -10.26
C ARG A 102 9.41 -1.43 -9.23
N TYR A 103 9.42 -2.71 -9.60
CA TYR A 103 9.12 -3.80 -8.67
C TYR A 103 10.38 -4.18 -7.90
N TYR A 104 10.21 -4.61 -6.63
CA TYR A 104 11.33 -5.23 -5.94
C TYR A 104 11.72 -6.55 -6.64
N PRO A 105 13.02 -6.93 -6.60
CA PRO A 105 13.53 -8.04 -7.43
C PRO A 105 12.79 -9.36 -7.26
N GLU A 106 12.37 -9.67 -6.04
CA GLU A 106 11.72 -10.94 -5.68
C GLU A 106 10.22 -11.01 -6.00
N VAL A 107 9.58 -9.89 -6.32
CA VAL A 107 8.11 -9.80 -6.39
C VAL A 107 7.50 -10.77 -7.40
N ARG A 108 8.04 -10.83 -8.62
CA ARG A 108 7.48 -11.70 -9.67
C ARG A 108 7.57 -13.17 -9.30
N ASP A 109 8.68 -13.59 -8.72
CA ASP A 109 8.91 -14.98 -8.33
C ASP A 109 7.99 -15.38 -7.18
N VAL A 110 7.87 -14.52 -6.15
CA VAL A 110 6.96 -14.74 -5.02
C VAL A 110 5.49 -14.78 -5.47
N LEU A 111 5.05 -13.82 -6.29
CA LEU A 111 3.67 -13.82 -6.79
C LEU A 111 3.38 -15.05 -7.65
N SER A 112 4.31 -15.46 -8.51
CA SER A 112 4.18 -16.65 -9.34
C SER A 112 4.08 -17.93 -8.51
N SER A 113 4.91 -18.06 -7.48
CA SER A 113 4.89 -19.21 -6.56
C SER A 113 3.57 -19.29 -5.78
N LEU A 114 3.11 -18.16 -5.25
CA LEU A 114 1.92 -18.13 -4.40
C LEU A 114 0.60 -18.24 -5.18
N SER A 115 0.52 -17.72 -6.40
CA SER A 115 -0.72 -17.70 -7.19
C SER A 115 -1.26 -19.08 -7.57
N GLY A 116 -0.40 -20.11 -7.57
CA GLY A 116 -0.80 -21.51 -7.79
C GLY A 116 -1.44 -22.19 -6.56
N ARG A 117 -1.30 -21.58 -5.38
CA ARG A 117 -1.69 -22.17 -4.08
C ARG A 117 -2.76 -21.35 -3.37
N TYR A 118 -2.75 -20.06 -3.55
CA TYR A 118 -3.59 -19.10 -2.85
C TYR A 118 -4.27 -18.13 -3.82
N GLN A 119 -5.41 -17.63 -3.43
CA GLN A 119 -6.00 -16.45 -4.03
C GLN A 119 -5.17 -15.23 -3.62
N LEU A 120 -4.62 -14.49 -4.60
CA LEU A 120 -3.85 -13.28 -4.30
C LEU A 120 -4.75 -12.05 -4.41
N ALA A 121 -4.63 -11.14 -3.44
CA ALA A 121 -5.36 -9.88 -3.42
C ALA A 121 -4.44 -8.70 -3.12
N VAL A 122 -4.81 -7.52 -3.62
CA VAL A 122 -4.21 -6.26 -3.23
C VAL A 122 -5.08 -5.57 -2.20
N ALA A 123 -4.48 -5.02 -1.14
CA ALA A 123 -5.12 -4.22 -0.11
C ALA A 123 -4.31 -2.93 0.12
N SER A 124 -4.60 -1.88 -0.65
CA SER A 124 -3.78 -0.67 -0.69
C SER A 124 -4.51 0.58 -0.21
N GLY A 125 -3.73 1.53 0.35
CA GLY A 125 -4.15 2.90 0.63
C GLY A 125 -4.19 3.79 -0.60
N SER A 126 -3.54 3.39 -1.70
CA SER A 126 -3.43 4.19 -2.92
C SER A 126 -4.75 4.24 -3.71
N SER A 127 -4.98 5.34 -4.42
CA SER A 127 -6.16 5.48 -5.28
C SER A 127 -6.15 4.50 -6.46
N ARG A 128 -7.32 4.21 -7.02
CA ARG A 128 -7.44 3.37 -8.22
C ARG A 128 -6.62 3.89 -9.40
N GLU A 129 -6.47 5.20 -9.51
CA GLU A 129 -5.62 5.85 -10.51
C GLU A 129 -4.15 5.44 -10.36
N PHE A 130 -3.62 5.47 -9.13
CA PHE A 130 -2.26 4.99 -8.84
C PHE A 130 -2.13 3.49 -9.09
N LEU A 131 -3.04 2.69 -8.55
CA LEU A 131 -2.99 1.23 -8.65
C LEU A 131 -2.97 0.73 -10.10
N ARG A 132 -3.70 1.40 -11.01
CA ARG A 132 -3.66 1.08 -12.45
C ARG A 132 -2.25 1.17 -13.05
N HIS A 133 -1.43 2.14 -12.60
CA HIS A 133 -0.05 2.27 -13.04
C HIS A 133 0.87 1.29 -12.32
N LEU A 134 0.73 1.20 -11.00
CA LEU A 134 1.62 0.40 -10.16
C LEU A 134 1.48 -1.10 -10.40
N LEU A 135 0.28 -1.60 -10.69
CA LEU A 135 0.01 -3.03 -10.84
C LEU A 135 0.12 -3.55 -12.28
N ARG A 136 0.20 -2.68 -13.27
CA ARG A 136 0.04 -3.00 -14.69
C ARG A 136 0.72 -4.30 -15.15
N ASP A 137 1.97 -4.51 -14.74
CA ASP A 137 2.76 -5.65 -15.19
C ASP A 137 2.68 -6.87 -14.25
N ILE A 138 1.97 -6.74 -13.13
CA ILE A 138 1.75 -7.81 -12.14
C ILE A 138 0.26 -8.04 -11.83
N GLU A 139 -0.64 -7.25 -12.41
CA GLU A 139 -2.09 -7.39 -12.22
C GLU A 139 -2.61 -8.81 -12.47
N PRO A 140 -2.12 -9.57 -13.48
CA PRO A 140 -2.60 -10.93 -13.73
C PRO A 140 -2.42 -11.93 -12.59
N TYR A 141 -1.55 -11.65 -11.62
CA TYR A 141 -1.41 -12.51 -10.44
C TYR A 141 -2.56 -12.35 -9.44
N PHE A 142 -3.29 -11.22 -9.48
CA PHE A 142 -4.29 -10.89 -8.47
C PHE A 142 -5.70 -11.19 -8.95
N THR A 143 -6.46 -11.87 -8.11
CA THR A 143 -7.89 -12.11 -8.34
C THR A 143 -8.74 -10.92 -7.92
N SER A 144 -8.23 -10.09 -7.02
CA SER A 144 -8.95 -8.92 -6.49
C SER A 144 -7.98 -7.79 -6.11
N VAL A 145 -8.42 -6.56 -6.36
CA VAL A 145 -7.69 -5.34 -6.00
C VAL A 145 -8.62 -4.45 -5.19
N PHE A 146 -8.21 -4.08 -3.98
CA PHE A 146 -8.95 -3.20 -3.08
C PHE A 146 -8.17 -1.92 -2.82
N SER A 147 -8.82 -0.78 -3.09
CA SER A 147 -8.35 0.55 -2.71
C SER A 147 -9.17 1.03 -1.52
N SER A 148 -8.53 1.24 -0.37
CA SER A 148 -9.26 1.69 0.81
C SER A 148 -9.92 3.05 0.60
N ILE A 149 -9.24 3.98 -0.08
CA ILE A 149 -9.77 5.32 -0.34
C ILE A 149 -10.75 5.37 -1.50
N SER A 150 -10.49 4.67 -2.61
CA SER A 150 -11.37 4.73 -3.79
C SER A 150 -12.65 3.93 -3.60
N ASP A 151 -12.55 2.70 -3.07
CA ASP A 151 -13.69 1.77 -3.00
C ASP A 151 -14.50 1.97 -1.72
N TYR A 152 -13.83 2.32 -0.60
CA TYR A 152 -14.46 2.34 0.72
C TYR A 152 -14.46 3.70 1.41
N LYS A 153 -13.83 4.72 0.83
CA LYS A 153 -13.73 6.08 1.37
C LYS A 153 -13.21 6.11 2.82
N ARG A 154 -12.14 5.38 3.07
CA ARG A 154 -11.47 5.28 4.38
C ARG A 154 -10.00 4.94 4.27
N LEU A 155 -9.25 5.12 5.34
CA LEU A 155 -7.90 4.60 5.48
C LEU A 155 -7.92 3.07 5.68
N LYS A 156 -6.77 2.42 5.66
CA LYS A 156 -6.61 0.97 5.91
C LYS A 156 -6.83 0.65 7.40
N THR A 157 -8.06 0.84 7.86
CA THR A 157 -8.52 0.54 9.23
C THR A 157 -8.98 -0.92 9.36
N PRO A 158 -9.20 -1.44 10.59
CA PRO A 158 -9.80 -2.77 10.78
C PRO A 158 -11.10 -2.97 10.01
N GLU A 159 -11.93 -1.92 9.89
CA GLU A 159 -13.17 -1.97 9.14
C GLU A 159 -12.95 -2.13 7.62
N PHE A 160 -11.89 -1.55 7.05
CA PHE A 160 -11.51 -1.79 5.66
C PHE A 160 -11.22 -3.27 5.43
N TYR A 161 -10.43 -3.88 6.30
CA TYR A 161 -10.07 -5.29 6.21
C TYR A 161 -11.28 -6.23 6.41
N ARG A 162 -12.24 -5.88 7.30
CA ARG A 162 -13.51 -6.63 7.40
C ARG A 162 -14.29 -6.61 6.09
N LYS A 163 -14.39 -5.45 5.44
CA LYS A 163 -15.07 -5.31 4.14
C LYS A 163 -14.34 -6.07 3.04
N MET A 164 -13.02 -6.07 3.04
CA MET A 164 -12.22 -6.88 2.14
C MET A 164 -12.52 -8.38 2.31
N CYS A 165 -12.49 -8.90 3.55
CA CYS A 165 -12.82 -10.29 3.83
C CYS A 165 -14.24 -10.66 3.39
N GLN A 166 -15.23 -9.79 3.63
CA GLN A 166 -16.60 -9.96 3.18
C GLN A 166 -16.70 -10.06 1.66
N ALA A 167 -16.00 -9.16 0.94
CA ALA A 167 -15.98 -9.16 -0.53
C ALA A 167 -15.31 -10.40 -1.12
N LEU A 168 -14.30 -10.95 -0.43
CA LEU A 168 -13.60 -12.18 -0.80
C LEU A 168 -14.36 -13.45 -0.39
N GLY A 169 -15.38 -13.35 0.46
CA GLY A 169 -16.13 -14.50 0.98
C GLY A 169 -15.32 -15.38 1.95
N VAL A 170 -14.39 -14.80 2.71
CA VAL A 170 -13.49 -15.50 3.64
C VAL A 170 -13.59 -14.96 5.05
N GLN A 171 -13.20 -15.78 6.03
CA GLN A 171 -13.00 -15.33 7.41
C GLN A 171 -11.63 -14.68 7.56
N PRO A 172 -11.45 -13.72 8.48
CA PRO A 172 -10.16 -13.05 8.70
C PRO A 172 -8.99 -14.02 8.95
N GLU A 173 -9.23 -15.11 9.68
CA GLU A 173 -8.23 -16.13 10.00
C GLU A 173 -7.76 -16.93 8.76
N GLN A 174 -8.50 -16.84 7.64
CA GLN A 174 -8.16 -17.45 6.36
C GLN A 174 -7.32 -16.53 5.47
N VAL A 175 -6.96 -15.36 5.97
CA VAL A 175 -6.18 -14.34 5.24
C VAL A 175 -4.82 -14.14 5.89
N VAL A 176 -3.79 -14.12 5.07
CA VAL A 176 -2.48 -13.56 5.39
C VAL A 176 -2.37 -12.20 4.72
N HIS A 177 -1.88 -11.18 5.42
CA HIS A 177 -1.59 -9.88 4.86
C HIS A 177 -0.13 -9.49 5.09
N VAL A 178 0.49 -8.85 4.12
CA VAL A 178 1.85 -8.31 4.22
C VAL A 178 1.94 -6.91 3.63
N GLY A 179 2.60 -6.01 4.36
CA GLY A 179 2.86 -4.65 3.93
C GLY A 179 3.88 -3.93 4.81
N ASP A 180 4.34 -2.76 4.37
CA ASP A 180 5.45 -2.04 4.97
C ASP A 180 5.04 -1.04 6.07
N ASN A 181 3.77 -0.70 6.17
CA ASN A 181 3.30 0.24 7.18
C ASN A 181 2.83 -0.48 8.44
N TRP A 182 3.52 -0.24 9.57
CA TRP A 182 3.21 -0.88 10.84
C TRP A 182 1.73 -0.74 11.25
N GLN A 183 1.20 0.49 11.23
CA GLN A 183 -0.16 0.75 11.68
C GLN A 183 -1.21 0.17 10.72
N PHE A 184 -1.02 0.38 9.42
CA PHE A 184 -2.00 0.04 8.40
C PHE A 184 -1.92 -1.42 7.95
N ASP A 185 -0.73 -2.03 7.95
CA ASP A 185 -0.53 -3.36 7.38
C ASP A 185 -0.27 -4.45 8.42
N PHE A 186 0.07 -4.07 9.65
CA PHE A 186 0.26 -5.02 10.72
C PHE A 186 -0.80 -4.88 11.81
N VAL A 187 -0.93 -3.71 12.44
CA VAL A 187 -1.85 -3.51 13.56
C VAL A 187 -3.30 -3.66 13.13
N ALA A 188 -3.73 -2.90 12.12
CA ALA A 188 -5.13 -2.86 11.69
C ALA A 188 -5.69 -4.22 11.23
N PRO A 189 -5.02 -5.01 10.37
CA PRO A 189 -5.51 -6.34 10.01
C PRO A 189 -5.44 -7.34 11.17
N SER A 190 -4.42 -7.25 12.05
CA SER A 190 -4.28 -8.13 13.21
C SER A 190 -5.42 -7.97 14.22
N GLU A 191 -5.97 -6.77 14.36
CA GLU A 191 -7.11 -6.49 15.28
C GLU A 191 -8.36 -7.32 14.95
N ILE A 192 -8.54 -7.72 13.70
CA ILE A 192 -9.69 -8.49 13.27
C ILE A 192 -9.41 -9.99 13.09
N GLY A 193 -8.18 -10.43 13.35
CA GLY A 193 -7.78 -11.84 13.25
C GLY A 193 -7.08 -12.22 11.94
N ILE A 194 -6.84 -11.30 11.03
CA ILE A 194 -5.95 -11.52 9.87
C ILE A 194 -4.53 -11.76 10.38
N ARG A 195 -3.85 -12.75 9.83
CA ARG A 195 -2.44 -12.98 10.10
C ARG A 195 -1.61 -11.98 9.31
N ALA A 196 -1.10 -10.98 9.99
CA ALA A 196 -0.34 -9.90 9.35
C ALA A 196 1.16 -10.05 9.58
N PHE A 197 1.93 -9.64 8.56
CA PHE A 197 3.37 -9.51 8.62
C PHE A 197 3.77 -8.08 8.23
N HIS A 198 4.62 -7.50 9.05
CA HIS A 198 5.25 -6.22 8.75
C HIS A 198 6.48 -6.44 7.86
N LEU A 199 6.50 -5.84 6.68
CA LEU A 199 7.64 -5.93 5.77
C LEU A 199 8.62 -4.78 6.06
N ASP A 200 9.62 -5.07 6.86
CA ASP A 200 10.69 -4.12 7.21
C ASP A 200 11.95 -4.42 6.38
N ARG A 201 12.02 -3.87 5.18
CA ARG A 201 13.14 -4.05 4.25
C ARG A 201 14.45 -3.49 4.75
N GLN A 202 14.42 -2.57 5.72
CA GLN A 202 15.61 -1.94 6.30
C GLN A 202 16.11 -2.69 7.55
N ARG A 203 15.37 -3.70 8.02
CA ARG A 203 15.72 -4.51 9.20
C ARG A 203 15.89 -3.67 10.49
N GLN A 204 15.03 -2.71 10.67
CA GLN A 204 15.01 -1.85 11.87
C GLN A 204 14.18 -2.42 13.02
N SER A 205 13.30 -3.39 12.71
CA SER A 205 12.40 -4.01 13.66
C SER A 205 12.92 -5.36 14.15
N GLU A 206 12.85 -5.59 15.46
CA GLU A 206 13.11 -6.89 16.10
C GLU A 206 11.81 -7.67 16.37
N GLU A 207 10.67 -7.19 15.88
CA GLU A 207 9.38 -7.83 16.09
C GLU A 207 9.29 -9.20 15.39
N PRO A 208 8.75 -10.24 16.06
CA PRO A 208 8.74 -11.61 15.54
C PRO A 208 8.00 -11.79 14.20
N ASN A 209 7.05 -10.90 13.89
CA ASN A 209 6.29 -10.92 12.64
C ASN A 209 6.81 -9.90 11.62
N SER A 210 8.05 -9.45 11.74
CA SER A 210 8.70 -8.60 10.75
C SER A 210 9.51 -9.43 9.77
N LEU A 211 9.31 -9.16 8.47
CA LEU A 211 10.00 -9.81 7.37
C LEU A 211 10.94 -8.80 6.69
N ALA A 212 12.16 -9.20 6.36
CA ALA A 212 13.10 -8.34 5.63
C ALA A 212 12.91 -8.42 4.10
N SER A 213 12.20 -9.43 3.60
CA SER A 213 11.89 -9.66 2.19
C SER A 213 10.62 -10.48 2.06
N LEU A 214 9.91 -10.33 0.93
CA LEU A 214 8.74 -11.16 0.63
C LEU A 214 9.08 -12.64 0.47
N THR A 215 10.33 -12.99 0.13
CA THR A 215 10.78 -14.41 0.10
C THR A 215 10.64 -15.10 1.46
N HIS A 216 10.72 -14.36 2.55
CA HIS A 216 10.53 -14.92 3.90
C HIS A 216 9.06 -15.24 4.19
N LEU A 217 8.11 -14.67 3.47
CA LEU A 217 6.69 -14.96 3.65
C LEU A 217 6.36 -16.42 3.38
N GLU A 218 6.97 -17.01 2.34
CA GLU A 218 6.71 -18.40 1.92
C GLU A 218 7.01 -19.42 3.04
N VAL A 219 8.03 -19.15 3.87
CA VAL A 219 8.38 -20.02 5.01
C VAL A 219 7.28 -20.03 6.09
N HIS A 220 6.46 -19.00 6.11
CA HIS A 220 5.36 -18.85 7.07
C HIS A 220 4.00 -19.30 6.52
N LEU A 221 3.94 -19.82 5.29
CA LEU A 221 2.73 -20.31 4.68
C LEU A 221 2.73 -21.86 4.64
N PRO A 222 1.58 -22.52 4.79
CA PRO A 222 1.50 -23.98 4.64
C PRO A 222 1.83 -24.43 3.21
N ASP A 223 2.28 -25.68 3.06
CA ASP A 223 2.54 -26.31 1.76
C ASP A 223 1.27 -26.56 0.94
#